data_7a2076f2d015b15e57e224520df15446
#
_entry.id   7a2076f2d015b15e57e224520df15446
#
_cell.length_a   1.000
_cell.length_b   1.000
_cell.length_c   1.000
_cell.angle_alpha   90.00
_cell.angle_beta   90.00
_cell.angle_gamma   90.00
#
_symmetry.space_group_name_H-M   'P 1'
#
loop_
_entity.id
_entity.type
_entity.pdbx_description
1 polymer ?
#
loop_
_entity_poly.entity_id
_entity_poly.type
_entity_poly.pdbx_seq_one_letter_code
_entity_poly.pdbx_strand_id
1 'polypeptide(L)'
;DSLADDLTRYDALIVARPTGDFSEKDKYIIDQYVMNGGRVMWCVDEVDIDQEALETQGTAMAVYRPLNIEDLLFRYGVRINPELILDGNGVLIPVMSAHNGGNPEFRPAKWYYSPLLLPAGRHPEARGRRHSALRIRIS
;
A
#
# COMPACT_ATOMS: atom_id res chain seq x y z
N ASP A 1 27.82 -6.40 8.52
CA ASP A 1 28.41 -6.21 7.19
C ASP A 1 27.97 -7.28 6.18
N SER A 2 27.71 -8.53 6.58
CA SER A 2 27.32 -9.59 5.64
C SER A 2 25.93 -9.41 4.98
N LEU A 3 24.97 -8.79 5.66
CA LEU A 3 23.60 -8.62 5.15
C LEU A 3 23.52 -7.60 4.01
N ALA A 4 24.31 -6.54 4.04
CA ALA A 4 24.37 -5.57 2.94
C ALA A 4 24.99 -6.20 1.69
N ASP A 5 26.02 -7.04 1.86
CA ASP A 5 26.65 -7.77 0.76
C ASP A 5 25.71 -8.83 0.16
N ASP A 6 24.84 -9.43 0.98
CA ASP A 6 23.87 -10.42 0.50
C ASP A 6 22.80 -9.81 -0.41
N LEU A 7 22.40 -8.55 -0.20
CA LEU A 7 21.44 -7.87 -1.07
C LEU A 7 22.01 -7.57 -2.46
N THR A 8 23.32 -7.40 -2.60
CA THR A 8 23.96 -7.12 -3.90
C THR A 8 23.83 -8.25 -4.92
N ARG A 9 23.44 -9.44 -4.48
CA ARG A 9 23.18 -10.60 -5.35
C ARG A 9 21.83 -10.53 -6.07
N TYR A 10 20.96 -9.61 -5.67
CA TYR A 10 19.61 -9.49 -6.22
C TYR A 10 19.50 -8.25 -7.08
N ASP A 11 18.82 -8.37 -8.22
CA ASP A 11 18.58 -7.25 -9.14
C ASP A 11 17.54 -6.26 -8.61
N ALA A 12 16.63 -6.74 -7.77
CA ALA A 12 15.59 -5.92 -7.17
C ALA A 12 15.17 -6.49 -5.79
N LEU A 13 14.81 -5.57 -4.89
CA LEU A 13 14.20 -5.87 -3.59
C LEU A 13 12.73 -5.47 -3.62
N ILE A 14 11.86 -6.36 -3.19
CA ILE A 14 10.43 -6.05 -3.05
C ILE A 14 10.08 -6.07 -1.56
N VAL A 15 9.65 -4.92 -1.04
CA VAL A 15 9.14 -4.78 0.32
C VAL A 15 7.61 -4.82 0.24
N ALA A 16 7.04 -5.99 0.56
CA ALA A 16 5.60 -6.24 0.41
C ALA A 16 4.92 -6.30 1.78
N ARG A 17 4.10 -5.31 2.07
CA ARG A 17 3.26 -5.19 3.27
C ARG A 17 3.99 -5.58 4.57
N PRO A 18 5.04 -4.85 4.95
CA PRO A 18 5.74 -5.10 6.20
C PRO A 18 4.78 -4.90 7.39
N THR A 19 4.87 -5.79 8.37
CA THR A 19 4.01 -5.75 9.57
C THR A 19 4.73 -5.18 10.78
N GLY A 20 6.05 -5.07 10.74
CA GLY A 20 6.90 -4.48 11.77
C GLY A 20 7.63 -3.26 11.28
N ASP A 21 8.06 -2.42 12.21
CA ASP A 21 8.90 -1.26 11.96
C ASP A 21 10.32 -1.65 11.52
N PHE A 22 10.90 -0.82 10.67
CA PHE A 22 12.28 -0.99 10.21
C PHE A 22 13.25 -0.46 11.27
N SER A 23 14.25 -1.26 11.61
CA SER A 23 15.34 -0.79 12.45
C SER A 23 16.26 0.16 11.67
N GLU A 24 17.01 0.99 12.37
CA GLU A 24 18.02 1.87 11.73
C GLU A 24 19.05 1.06 10.93
N LYS A 25 19.33 -0.18 11.37
CA LYS A 25 20.22 -1.10 10.64
C LYS A 25 19.59 -1.54 9.31
N ASP A 26 18.29 -1.88 9.30
CA ASP A 26 17.60 -2.31 8.08
C ASP A 26 17.54 -1.15 7.10
N LYS A 27 17.18 0.06 7.57
CA LYS A 27 17.19 1.27 6.74
C LYS A 27 18.56 1.53 6.14
N TYR A 28 19.62 1.41 6.93
CA TYR A 28 20.98 1.58 6.44
C TYR A 28 21.35 0.56 5.36
N ILE A 29 21.01 -0.71 5.55
CA ILE A 29 21.29 -1.78 4.58
C ILE A 29 20.57 -1.53 3.26
N ILE A 30 19.29 -1.15 3.32
CA ILE A 30 18.49 -0.83 2.13
C ILE A 30 19.06 0.42 1.44
N ASP A 31 19.43 1.44 2.19
CA ASP A 31 20.05 2.66 1.66
C ASP A 31 21.34 2.36 0.91
N GLN A 32 22.22 1.57 1.49
CA GLN A 32 23.47 1.13 0.84
C GLN A 32 23.19 0.33 -0.43
N TYR A 33 22.20 -0.54 -0.43
CA TYR A 33 21.79 -1.29 -1.61
C TYR A 33 21.34 -0.34 -2.74
N VAL A 34 20.50 0.64 -2.43
CA VAL A 34 20.03 1.64 -3.41
C VAL A 34 21.17 2.51 -3.91
N MET A 35 22.07 2.98 -3.02
CA MET A 35 23.23 3.79 -3.40
C MET A 35 24.20 3.05 -4.32
N ASN A 36 24.26 1.73 -4.23
CA ASN A 36 25.06 0.88 -5.13
C ASN A 36 24.31 0.51 -6.43
N GLY A 37 23.18 1.14 -6.72
CA GLY A 37 22.41 0.92 -7.96
C GLY A 37 21.33 -0.14 -7.88
N GLY A 38 21.05 -0.67 -6.69
CA GLY A 38 19.94 -1.59 -6.44
C GLY A 38 18.58 -0.93 -6.65
N ARG A 39 17.58 -1.73 -6.97
CA ARG A 39 16.21 -1.29 -7.22
C ARG A 39 15.31 -1.78 -6.10
N VAL A 40 14.47 -0.90 -5.56
CA VAL A 40 13.52 -1.27 -4.51
C VAL A 40 12.10 -0.93 -4.96
N MET A 41 11.22 -1.92 -4.86
CA MET A 41 9.78 -1.73 -5.00
C MET A 41 9.15 -1.71 -3.62
N TRP A 42 8.57 -0.58 -3.24
CA TRP A 42 7.88 -0.41 -1.97
C TRP A 42 6.38 -0.61 -2.15
N CYS A 43 5.83 -1.64 -1.49
CA CYS A 43 4.41 -1.88 -1.33
C CYS A 43 4.10 -1.77 0.16
N VAL A 44 4.01 -0.54 0.65
CA VAL A 44 3.88 -0.24 2.08
C VAL A 44 2.54 0.43 2.36
N ASP A 45 2.00 0.14 3.52
CA ASP A 45 0.75 0.68 4.02
C ASP A 45 0.91 0.97 5.51
N GLU A 46 0.74 2.23 5.90
CA GLU A 46 0.85 2.68 7.28
C GLU A 46 -0.51 2.70 8.00
N VAL A 47 -1.58 2.35 7.29
CA VAL A 47 -2.92 2.26 7.86
C VAL A 47 -3.43 0.84 7.73
N ASP A 48 -3.55 0.16 8.86
CA ASP A 48 -4.10 -1.19 8.91
C ASP A 48 -5.60 -1.17 9.12
N ILE A 49 -6.32 -2.01 8.38
CA ILE A 49 -7.75 -2.20 8.51
C ILE A 49 -8.02 -3.68 8.72
N ASP A 50 -8.75 -4.00 9.77
CA ASP A 50 -9.23 -5.36 10.01
C ASP A 50 -10.28 -5.72 8.96
N GLN A 51 -9.84 -6.44 7.94
CA GLN A 51 -10.70 -6.85 6.83
C GLN A 51 -11.73 -7.89 7.27
N GLU A 52 -11.39 -8.77 8.21
CA GLU A 52 -12.32 -9.77 8.74
C GLU A 52 -13.45 -9.09 9.52
N ALA A 53 -13.15 -8.09 10.34
CA ALA A 53 -14.16 -7.29 11.01
C ALA A 53 -15.05 -6.55 9.99
N LEU A 54 -14.47 -6.03 8.91
CA LEU A 54 -15.24 -5.38 7.85
C LEU A 54 -16.21 -6.35 7.17
N GLU A 55 -15.76 -7.56 6.84
CA GLU A 55 -16.58 -8.57 6.17
C GLU A 55 -17.71 -9.09 7.06
N THR A 56 -17.44 -9.25 8.36
CA THR A 56 -18.40 -9.85 9.32
C THR A 56 -19.33 -8.84 9.97
N GLN A 57 -18.82 -7.63 10.27
CA GLN A 57 -19.58 -6.61 11.02
C GLN A 57 -19.99 -5.42 10.13
N GLY A 58 -19.49 -5.35 8.89
CA GLY A 58 -19.73 -4.25 7.96
C GLY A 58 -19.03 -2.94 8.34
N THR A 59 -18.27 -2.93 9.42
CA THR A 59 -17.48 -1.78 9.90
C THR A 59 -16.13 -2.26 10.41
N ALA A 60 -15.08 -1.49 10.12
CA ALA A 60 -13.74 -1.73 10.65
C ALA A 60 -13.10 -0.41 11.04
N MET A 61 -12.22 -0.45 12.02
CA MET A 61 -11.45 0.68 12.47
C MET A 61 -10.12 0.71 11.70
N ALA A 62 -9.78 1.85 11.14
CA ALA A 62 -8.45 2.08 10.57
C ALA A 62 -7.48 2.46 11.68
N VAL A 63 -6.37 1.74 11.79
CA VAL A 63 -5.35 1.94 12.83
C VAL A 63 -4.04 2.33 12.17
N TYR A 64 -3.47 3.45 12.61
CA TYR A 64 -2.14 3.85 12.17
C TYR A 64 -1.06 2.90 12.72
N ARG A 65 -0.22 2.40 11.82
CA ARG A 65 0.92 1.54 12.13
C ARG A 65 2.19 2.18 11.55
N PRO A 66 2.98 2.88 12.35
CA PRO A 66 4.23 3.46 11.87
C PRO A 66 5.20 2.36 11.45
N LEU A 67 5.84 2.52 10.32
CA LEU A 67 6.84 1.59 9.79
C LEU A 67 8.28 2.06 10.02
N ASN A 68 8.46 3.29 10.50
CA ASN A 68 9.77 3.91 10.72
C ASN A 68 10.64 3.99 9.45
N ILE A 69 9.99 4.22 8.29
CA ILE A 69 10.69 4.37 6.99
C ILE A 69 10.51 5.76 6.39
N GLU A 70 9.75 6.63 7.01
CA GLU A 70 9.33 7.93 6.49
C GLU A 70 10.54 8.83 6.22
N ASP A 71 11.53 8.81 7.09
CA ASP A 71 12.78 9.57 6.96
C ASP A 71 13.65 9.06 5.79
N LEU A 72 13.69 7.74 5.56
CA LEU A 72 14.39 7.13 4.45
C LEU A 72 13.72 7.50 3.13
N LEU A 73 12.41 7.33 3.02
CA LEU A 73 11.65 7.68 1.83
C LEU A 73 11.69 9.17 1.54
N PHE A 74 11.68 10.01 2.59
CA PHE A 74 11.80 11.46 2.45
C PHE A 74 13.15 11.87 1.85
N ARG A 75 14.25 11.20 2.21
CA ARG A 75 15.57 11.41 1.57
C ARG A 75 15.54 11.09 0.08
N TYR A 76 14.72 10.12 -0.34
CA TYR A 76 14.52 9.79 -1.76
C TYR A 76 13.49 10.70 -2.46
N GLY A 77 12.98 11.72 -1.77
CA GLY A 77 12.02 12.68 -2.30
C GLY A 77 10.57 12.18 -2.30
N VAL A 78 10.27 11.12 -1.56
CA VAL A 78 8.92 10.56 -1.44
C VAL A 78 8.40 10.79 -0.03
N ARG A 79 7.16 11.30 0.08
CA ARG A 79 6.43 11.39 1.34
C ARG A 79 5.18 10.54 1.25
N ILE A 80 5.02 9.63 2.18
CA ILE A 80 3.80 8.86 2.39
C ILE A 80 3.07 9.48 3.59
N ASN A 81 1.79 9.77 3.42
CA ASN A 81 0.94 10.18 4.54
C ASN A 81 0.14 8.97 5.01
N PRO A 82 -0.10 8.82 6.32
CA PRO A 82 -0.94 7.75 6.86
C PRO A 82 -2.42 8.05 6.60
N GLU A 83 -2.81 7.99 5.35
CA GLU A 83 -4.16 8.34 4.86
C GLU A 83 -4.71 7.21 3.99
N LEU A 84 -6.02 7.01 4.04
CA LEU A 84 -6.72 6.12 3.12
C LEU A 84 -7.11 6.89 1.86
N ILE A 85 -6.77 6.33 0.70
CA ILE A 85 -7.17 6.90 -0.58
C ILE A 85 -8.59 6.48 -0.88
N LEU A 86 -9.49 7.46 -1.03
CA LEU A 86 -10.88 7.23 -1.42
C LEU A 86 -11.02 7.35 -2.94
N ASP A 87 -11.43 6.25 -3.58
CA ASP A 87 -11.71 6.21 -5.02
C ASP A 87 -13.19 5.91 -5.28
N GLY A 88 -13.84 6.77 -6.05
CA GLY A 88 -15.23 6.56 -6.48
C GLY A 88 -15.45 5.31 -7.33
N ASN A 89 -14.39 4.74 -7.93
CA ASN A 89 -14.42 3.52 -8.74
C ASN A 89 -13.92 2.28 -7.99
N GLY A 90 -13.86 2.32 -6.65
CA GLY A 90 -13.34 1.25 -5.81
C GLY A 90 -13.82 -0.16 -6.17
N VAL A 91 -13.06 -1.15 -5.76
CA VAL A 91 -13.31 -2.58 -6.02
C VAL A 91 -14.56 -3.07 -5.30
N LEU A 92 -15.25 -4.06 -5.88
CA LEU A 92 -16.34 -4.76 -5.21
C LEU A 92 -15.76 -5.83 -4.28
N ILE A 93 -16.15 -5.78 -3.01
CA ILE A 93 -15.81 -6.80 -2.02
C ILE A 93 -17.08 -7.52 -1.55
N PRO A 94 -17.00 -8.81 -1.19
CA PRO A 94 -18.13 -9.52 -0.58
C PRO A 94 -18.32 -9.02 0.86
N VAL A 95 -19.48 -8.47 1.16
CA VAL A 95 -19.86 -8.06 2.52
C VAL A 95 -21.03 -8.93 2.96
N MET A 96 -20.96 -9.43 4.20
CA MET A 96 -22.03 -10.21 4.78
C MET A 96 -23.27 -9.33 4.99
N SER A 97 -24.37 -9.69 4.33
CA SER A 97 -25.61 -8.90 4.34
C SER A 97 -26.70 -9.47 5.26
N ALA A 98 -26.71 -10.79 5.46
CA ALA A 98 -27.71 -11.48 6.27
C ALA A 98 -27.25 -12.88 6.66
N HIS A 99 -27.91 -13.45 7.68
CA HIS A 99 -27.86 -14.87 7.99
C HIS A 99 -29.19 -15.51 7.58
N ASN A 100 -29.15 -16.36 6.58
CA ASN A 100 -30.34 -17.07 6.14
C ASN A 100 -30.21 -18.57 6.52
N GLY A 101 -31.00 -19.01 7.51
CA GLY A 101 -31.00 -20.40 7.95
C GLY A 101 -29.67 -20.93 8.51
N GLY A 102 -28.81 -20.04 9.08
CA GLY A 102 -27.51 -20.39 9.64
C GLY A 102 -26.33 -20.26 8.62
N ASN A 103 -26.62 -20.02 7.35
CA ASN A 103 -25.58 -19.75 6.34
C ASN A 103 -25.39 -18.25 6.13
N PRO A 104 -24.14 -17.74 6.09
CA PRO A 104 -23.88 -16.34 5.78
C PRO A 104 -24.20 -16.04 4.30
N GLU A 105 -24.98 -15.00 4.06
CA GLU A 105 -25.26 -14.48 2.72
C GLU A 105 -24.35 -13.29 2.44
N PHE A 106 -23.56 -13.37 1.37
CA PHE A 106 -22.66 -12.28 0.96
C PHE A 106 -23.23 -11.53 -0.24
N ARG A 107 -23.14 -10.21 -0.19
CA ARG A 107 -23.46 -9.34 -1.33
C ARG A 107 -22.25 -8.50 -1.72
N PRO A 108 -22.06 -8.27 -3.02
CA PRO A 108 -21.00 -7.37 -3.47
C PRO A 108 -21.30 -5.94 -3.02
N ALA A 109 -20.41 -5.34 -2.24
CA ALA A 109 -20.45 -3.93 -1.87
C ALA A 109 -19.21 -3.22 -2.41
N LYS A 110 -19.38 -1.95 -2.78
CA LYS A 110 -18.29 -1.13 -3.30
C LYS A 110 -17.39 -0.70 -2.15
N TRP A 111 -16.13 -1.06 -2.25
CA TRP A 111 -15.11 -0.65 -1.29
C TRP A 111 -14.31 0.54 -1.83
N TYR A 112 -14.65 1.73 -1.39
CA TYR A 112 -14.09 2.98 -1.88
C TYR A 112 -12.62 3.20 -1.51
N TYR A 113 -12.09 2.48 -0.52
CA TYR A 113 -10.70 2.58 -0.06
C TYR A 113 -9.75 1.57 -0.74
N SER A 114 -10.19 0.93 -1.81
CA SER A 114 -9.34 0.11 -2.68
C SER A 114 -9.30 0.73 -4.08
N PRO A 115 -8.42 1.71 -4.31
CA PRO A 115 -8.34 2.43 -5.56
C PRO A 115 -7.90 1.53 -6.71
N LEU A 116 -8.44 1.74 -7.90
CA LEU A 116 -8.03 1.07 -9.11
C LEU A 116 -6.77 1.72 -9.67
N LEU A 117 -5.70 0.94 -9.82
CA LEU A 117 -4.50 1.37 -10.54
C LEU A 117 -4.75 1.25 -12.05
N LEU A 118 -4.85 2.40 -12.73
CA LEU A 118 -4.97 2.46 -14.17
C LEU A 118 -3.61 2.81 -14.79
N PRO A 119 -3.22 2.15 -15.89
CA PRO A 119 -2.00 2.51 -16.60
C PRO A 119 -2.12 3.94 -17.15
N ALA A 120 -1.01 4.67 -17.11
CA ALA A 120 -0.96 6.04 -17.60
C ALA A 120 -1.41 6.10 -19.08
N GLY A 121 -2.50 6.81 -19.38
CA GLY A 121 -3.07 6.96 -20.72
C GLY A 121 -4.47 6.38 -20.93
N ARG A 122 -5.05 5.67 -19.97
CA ARG A 122 -6.41 5.16 -20.06
C ARG A 122 -7.35 5.82 -19.04
N HIS A 123 -7.37 7.14 -18.97
CA HIS A 123 -8.41 7.86 -18.23
C HIS A 123 -9.54 8.23 -19.17
N PRO A 124 -10.74 7.61 -19.08
CA PRO A 124 -11.88 7.97 -19.92
C PRO A 124 -12.45 9.36 -19.62
N GLU A 125 -12.19 9.95 -18.46
CA GLU A 125 -12.83 11.20 -18.01
C GLU A 125 -11.92 12.17 -17.25
N ALA A 126 -10.69 12.38 -17.69
CA ALA A 126 -9.86 13.46 -17.12
C ALA A 126 -10.10 14.82 -17.81
N ARG A 127 -11.35 15.18 -18.10
CA ARG A 127 -11.74 16.56 -18.39
C ARG A 127 -12.35 17.18 -17.14
N GLY A 128 -11.53 17.80 -16.29
CA GLY A 128 -12.05 18.84 -15.42
C GLY A 128 -11.70 18.88 -13.94
N ARG A 129 -10.85 18.01 -13.37
CA ARG A 129 -10.33 18.27 -12.01
C ARG A 129 -8.89 17.79 -11.89
N ARG A 130 -7.99 18.74 -11.63
CA ARG A 130 -6.61 18.45 -11.22
C ARG A 130 -6.65 17.92 -9.79
N HIS A 131 -6.73 16.60 -9.65
CA HIS A 131 -6.32 15.94 -8.42
C HIS A 131 -4.91 15.44 -8.67
N SER A 132 -4.02 15.74 -7.77
CA SER A 132 -2.61 15.34 -7.81
C SER A 132 -2.53 13.80 -7.75
N ALA A 133 -2.64 13.17 -8.90
CA ALA A 133 -2.33 11.76 -9.02
C ALA A 133 -0.81 11.62 -8.85
N LEU A 134 -0.41 10.83 -7.86
CA LEU A 134 0.97 10.42 -7.67
C LEU A 134 1.45 9.76 -8.98
N ARG A 135 2.26 10.47 -9.76
CA ARG A 135 2.93 9.91 -10.93
C ARG A 135 4.11 9.08 -10.44
N ILE A 136 3.91 7.78 -10.32
CA ILE A 136 5.05 6.87 -10.22
C ILE A 136 5.68 6.79 -11.62
N ARG A 137 6.82 7.43 -11.79
CA ARG A 137 7.64 7.28 -12.99
C ARG A 137 8.60 6.14 -12.74
N ILE A 138 8.33 5.01 -13.36
CA ILE A 138 9.29 3.91 -13.44
C ILE A 138 10.25 4.29 -14.60
N SER A 139 11.48 4.57 -14.26
CA SER A 139 12.57 4.78 -15.23
C SER A 139 13.21 3.46 -15.53
#